data_0fbd060d932386cd6935c428689b0a29
#
_entry.id   0fbd060d932386cd6935c428689b0a29
#
_cell.length_a   1.000
_cell.length_b   1.000
_cell.length_c   1.000
_cell.angle_alpha   90.00
_cell.angle_beta   90.00
_cell.angle_gamma   90.00
#
_symmetry.space_group_name_H-M   'P 1'
#
loop_
_entity.id
_entity.type
_entity.pdbx_description
1 polymer ?
#
loop_
_entity_poly.entity_id
_entity_poly.type
_entity_poly.pdbx_seq_one_letter_code
_entity_poly.pdbx_strand_id
1 'polypeptide(L)'
;MHAVTYELIKECSRSGARLGRLHTPHGTFETPMFMPVGTQATVKTLSPEELYDMGSQVILSNTYHLFLRPGHELVKKAGGLHKFMNYKRGMLTDSGGFQVFSLGAMRKINEEGVTFRSHIDGSRQFLSPEIATQVQEALGADIAMAFDECIPYPADYDYAKQSTERTTRWAKRCLEAHTREDQSLFGIVQGGMYKDLRKMSADSLTDMDFAGYGIGGLSVGEPKPMMYDILGETTQHLPKNKARYLMGVGTADCIIEGVNLGVDMFDCVFPTRVARNGTAMVPEGRLVVRNKTYAEDFRPIDERCGCYTCRNFSRAYIRHLFKAEELFALRLLTIHNLYFLLDLARQIRQAIAEDRFPEFREAYLANYRG
;
A
#
# COMPACT_ATOMS: atom_id res chain seq x y z
N MET A 1 1.52 -1.56 25.50
CA MET A 1 2.69 -1.88 24.62
C MET A 1 2.12 -2.28 23.28
N HIS A 2 2.60 -1.72 22.13
CA HIS A 2 2.07 -2.08 20.83
C HIS A 2 2.43 -3.51 20.43
N ALA A 3 1.51 -4.24 19.80
CA ALA A 3 1.75 -5.58 19.24
C ALA A 3 2.69 -5.52 18.02
N VAL A 4 2.67 -4.40 17.31
CA VAL A 4 3.56 -4.12 16.18
C VAL A 4 4.56 -3.04 16.58
N THR A 5 5.86 -3.30 16.36
CA THR A 5 6.94 -2.36 16.65
C THR A 5 7.90 -2.25 15.47
N TYR A 6 8.61 -1.13 15.41
CA TYR A 6 9.59 -0.86 14.36
C TYR A 6 10.98 -0.69 14.96
N GLU A 7 11.95 -1.41 14.42
CA GLU A 7 13.37 -1.32 14.76
C GLU A 7 14.12 -0.65 13.59
N LEU A 8 14.66 0.54 13.82
CA LEU A 8 15.57 1.19 12.88
C LEU A 8 16.96 0.57 12.99
N ILE A 9 17.45 -0.05 11.90
CA ILE A 9 18.74 -0.73 11.87
C ILE A 9 19.82 0.21 11.33
N LYS A 10 19.54 0.93 10.24
CA LYS A 10 20.50 1.80 9.57
C LYS A 10 19.80 2.95 8.85
N GLU A 11 20.39 4.13 8.92
CA GLU A 11 20.06 5.25 8.04
C GLU A 11 21.17 5.38 7.00
N CYS A 12 20.81 5.66 5.75
CA CYS A 12 21.81 5.99 4.72
C CYS A 12 22.47 7.32 5.07
N SER A 13 23.80 7.39 4.97
CA SER A 13 24.56 8.58 5.37
C SER A 13 24.29 9.81 4.49
N ARG A 14 23.75 9.62 3.27
CA ARG A 14 23.61 10.64 2.23
C ARG A 14 22.19 10.84 1.72
N SER A 15 21.21 10.22 2.38
CA SER A 15 19.80 10.36 2.01
C SER A 15 18.88 10.07 3.21
N GLY A 16 17.56 10.24 3.05
CA GLY A 16 16.58 9.84 4.06
C GLY A 16 16.29 8.33 4.10
N ALA A 17 16.93 7.53 3.23
CA ALA A 17 16.66 6.10 3.14
C ALA A 17 17.02 5.35 4.44
N ARG A 18 16.16 4.46 4.88
CA ARG A 18 16.28 3.73 6.14
C ARG A 18 16.12 2.23 5.93
N LEU A 19 16.94 1.45 6.60
CA LEU A 19 16.81 0.00 6.75
C LEU A 19 16.25 -0.30 8.13
N GLY A 20 15.20 -1.10 8.21
CA GLY A 20 14.57 -1.43 9.47
C GLY A 20 13.92 -2.80 9.48
N ARG A 21 13.31 -3.13 10.61
CA ARG A 21 12.48 -4.33 10.81
C ARG A 21 11.15 -3.95 11.41
N LEU A 22 10.10 -4.52 10.87
CA LEU A 22 8.76 -4.47 11.41
C LEU A 22 8.46 -5.79 12.13
N HIS A 23 8.29 -5.74 13.44
CA HIS A 23 7.94 -6.89 14.26
C HIS A 23 6.42 -6.94 14.41
N THR A 24 5.81 -8.07 14.09
CA THR A 24 4.36 -8.31 14.19
C THR A 24 4.09 -9.65 14.86
N PRO A 25 2.86 -9.94 15.32
CA PRO A 25 2.49 -11.26 15.81
C PRO A 25 2.71 -12.42 14.83
N HIS A 26 2.71 -12.12 13.52
CA HIS A 26 2.92 -13.12 12.47
C HIS A 26 4.34 -13.11 11.85
N GLY A 27 5.29 -12.45 12.49
CA GLY A 27 6.70 -12.50 12.10
C GLY A 27 7.39 -11.14 12.07
N THR A 28 8.68 -11.19 11.75
CA THR A 28 9.54 -10.01 11.59
C THR A 28 9.85 -9.81 10.11
N PHE A 29 9.67 -8.61 9.61
CA PHE A 29 9.74 -8.26 8.20
C PHE A 29 10.70 -7.09 7.95
N GLU A 30 11.48 -7.18 6.90
CA GLU A 30 12.47 -6.16 6.54
C GLU A 30 11.83 -5.00 5.77
N THR A 31 12.26 -3.78 6.10
CA THR A 31 11.88 -2.55 5.38
C THR A 31 13.10 -1.90 4.72
N PRO A 32 12.95 -1.16 3.61
CA PRO A 32 11.71 -0.85 2.89
C PRO A 32 11.05 -2.07 2.25
N MET A 33 9.69 -2.06 2.21
CA MET A 33 8.92 -3.16 1.62
C MET A 33 7.78 -2.67 0.73
N PHE A 34 7.41 -3.51 -0.25
CA PHE A 34 6.17 -3.38 -1.01
C PHE A 34 5.16 -4.43 -0.53
N MET A 35 3.92 -4.02 -0.30
CA MET A 35 2.83 -4.87 0.15
C MET A 35 1.86 -5.15 -1.01
N PRO A 36 1.78 -6.39 -1.52
CA PRO A 36 0.76 -6.77 -2.49
C PRO A 36 -0.66 -6.57 -1.94
N VAL A 37 -1.57 -6.06 -2.79
CA VAL A 37 -2.93 -5.75 -2.37
C VAL A 37 -3.88 -6.91 -2.62
N GLY A 38 -4.44 -7.43 -1.55
CA GLY A 38 -5.48 -8.47 -1.52
C GLY A 38 -6.87 -7.89 -1.20
N THR A 39 -7.46 -7.15 -2.14
CA THR A 39 -8.66 -6.32 -1.94
C THR A 39 -9.83 -7.05 -1.28
N GLN A 40 -10.12 -8.28 -1.68
CA GLN A 40 -11.25 -9.09 -1.18
C GLN A 40 -10.73 -10.42 -0.62
N ALA A 41 -9.84 -10.33 0.37
CA ALA A 41 -9.18 -11.49 0.96
C ALA A 41 -8.45 -12.38 -0.08
N THR A 42 -7.91 -11.76 -1.13
CA THR A 42 -7.06 -12.44 -2.11
C THR A 42 -6.24 -11.43 -2.91
N VAL A 43 -4.96 -11.69 -3.09
CA VAL A 43 -4.16 -11.04 -4.14
C VAL A 43 -4.58 -11.68 -5.45
N LYS A 44 -5.19 -10.87 -6.32
CA LYS A 44 -5.90 -11.38 -7.51
C LYS A 44 -5.03 -12.31 -8.34
N THR A 45 -5.56 -13.50 -8.63
CA THR A 45 -4.97 -14.59 -9.42
C THR A 45 -3.85 -15.38 -8.74
N LEU A 46 -3.48 -15.09 -7.49
CA LEU A 46 -2.38 -15.74 -6.79
C LEU A 46 -2.83 -16.48 -5.53
N SER A 47 -2.17 -17.59 -5.24
CA SER A 47 -2.27 -18.29 -3.97
C SER A 47 -1.32 -17.70 -2.91
N PRO A 48 -1.54 -17.99 -1.62
CA PRO A 48 -0.59 -17.63 -0.56
C PRO A 48 0.80 -18.21 -0.79
N GLU A 49 0.92 -19.44 -1.28
CA GLU A 49 2.18 -20.13 -1.56
C GLU A 49 2.99 -19.37 -2.61
N GLU A 50 2.35 -18.93 -3.70
CA GLU A 50 3.02 -18.12 -4.72
C GLU A 50 3.52 -16.78 -4.19
N LEU A 51 2.78 -16.17 -3.26
CA LEU A 51 3.24 -14.96 -2.57
C LEU A 51 4.46 -15.24 -1.69
N TYR A 52 4.49 -16.38 -1.00
CA TYR A 52 5.67 -16.79 -0.21
C TYR A 52 6.89 -17.04 -1.10
N ASP A 53 6.72 -17.72 -2.21
CA ASP A 53 7.78 -18.03 -3.18
C ASP A 53 8.40 -16.76 -3.81
N MET A 54 7.58 -15.71 -3.97
CA MET A 54 8.04 -14.40 -4.45
C MET A 54 8.68 -13.53 -3.36
N GLY A 55 8.68 -13.97 -2.09
CA GLY A 55 9.23 -13.21 -0.98
C GLY A 55 8.30 -12.11 -0.45
N SER A 56 6.99 -12.18 -0.70
CA SER A 56 6.02 -11.27 -0.08
C SER A 56 6.05 -11.41 1.43
N GLN A 57 6.22 -10.30 2.13
CA GLN A 57 6.36 -10.25 3.58
C GLN A 57 5.03 -9.90 4.27
N VAL A 58 4.44 -8.80 3.86
CA VAL A 58 3.16 -8.27 4.34
C VAL A 58 2.25 -8.08 3.15
N ILE A 59 0.97 -8.38 3.28
CA ILE A 59 -0.07 -8.06 2.29
C ILE A 59 -1.07 -7.08 2.88
N LEU A 60 -1.74 -6.33 2.00
CA LEU A 60 -2.79 -5.41 2.39
C LEU A 60 -4.15 -5.95 1.97
N SER A 61 -5.16 -5.85 2.85
CA SER A 61 -6.57 -6.12 2.53
C SER A 61 -7.43 -4.88 2.78
N ASN A 62 -8.47 -4.70 1.96
CA ASN A 62 -9.27 -3.48 2.03
C ASN A 62 -10.51 -3.64 2.93
N THR A 63 -10.56 -2.87 3.99
CA THR A 63 -11.65 -2.85 4.98
C THR A 63 -13.01 -2.58 4.35
N TYR A 64 -13.13 -1.56 3.50
CA TYR A 64 -14.37 -1.21 2.81
C TYR A 64 -14.97 -2.39 2.03
N HIS A 65 -14.16 -3.08 1.24
CA HIS A 65 -14.63 -4.21 0.43
C HIS A 65 -15.05 -5.40 1.29
N LEU A 66 -14.28 -5.70 2.33
CA LEU A 66 -14.55 -6.82 3.25
C LEU A 66 -15.73 -6.54 4.19
N PHE A 67 -15.95 -5.27 4.56
CA PHE A 67 -17.15 -4.83 5.27
C PHE A 67 -18.41 -5.10 4.47
N LEU A 68 -18.42 -4.79 3.17
CA LEU A 68 -19.57 -5.00 2.29
C LEU A 68 -19.73 -6.47 1.87
N ARG A 69 -18.63 -7.18 1.61
CA ARG A 69 -18.63 -8.58 1.17
C ARG A 69 -17.32 -9.28 1.49
N PRO A 70 -17.29 -10.39 2.22
CA PRO A 70 -18.46 -11.17 2.68
C PRO A 70 -19.10 -10.65 3.96
N GLY A 71 -18.60 -9.54 4.52
CA GLY A 71 -18.94 -9.01 5.84
C GLY A 71 -17.92 -9.44 6.90
N HIS A 72 -17.52 -8.49 7.74
CA HIS A 72 -16.50 -8.70 8.75
C HIS A 72 -16.87 -9.74 9.82
N GLU A 73 -18.17 -9.87 10.14
CA GLU A 73 -18.66 -10.87 11.08
C GLU A 73 -18.46 -12.31 10.57
N LEU A 74 -18.59 -12.55 9.26
CA LEU A 74 -18.27 -13.85 8.67
C LEU A 74 -16.77 -14.15 8.78
N VAL A 75 -15.92 -13.18 8.47
CA VAL A 75 -14.46 -13.33 8.57
C VAL A 75 -14.05 -13.58 10.02
N LYS A 76 -14.66 -12.87 10.98
CA LYS A 76 -14.44 -13.10 12.42
C LYS A 76 -14.78 -14.53 12.82
N LYS A 77 -15.94 -15.05 12.39
CA LYS A 77 -16.34 -16.45 12.64
C LYS A 77 -15.38 -17.46 12.03
N ALA A 78 -14.76 -17.14 10.89
CA ALA A 78 -13.71 -17.96 10.27
C ALA A 78 -12.37 -17.90 11.02
N GLY A 79 -12.24 -17.06 12.04
CA GLY A 79 -11.03 -16.87 12.84
C GLY A 79 -10.08 -15.78 12.33
N GLY A 80 -10.62 -14.79 11.61
CA GLY A 80 -9.89 -13.65 11.03
C GLY A 80 -9.33 -13.93 9.64
N LEU A 81 -8.78 -12.88 9.00
CA LEU A 81 -8.29 -12.95 7.62
C LEU A 81 -7.18 -13.98 7.44
N HIS A 82 -6.25 -14.10 8.39
CA HIS A 82 -5.16 -15.07 8.32
C HIS A 82 -5.66 -16.50 8.12
N LYS A 83 -6.66 -16.92 8.90
CA LYS A 83 -7.28 -18.24 8.75
C LYS A 83 -8.18 -18.31 7.53
N PHE A 84 -8.96 -17.27 7.26
CA PHE A 84 -9.88 -17.22 6.12
C PHE A 84 -9.17 -17.32 4.78
N MET A 85 -7.99 -16.70 4.64
CA MET A 85 -7.16 -16.71 3.43
C MET A 85 -6.09 -17.81 3.45
N ASN A 86 -5.89 -18.50 4.56
CA ASN A 86 -4.72 -19.36 4.81
C ASN A 86 -3.38 -18.62 4.61
N TYR A 87 -3.30 -17.35 5.00
CA TYR A 87 -2.09 -16.54 4.89
C TYR A 87 -1.41 -16.43 6.26
N LYS A 88 -0.10 -16.75 6.33
CA LYS A 88 0.64 -16.96 7.60
C LYS A 88 1.65 -15.86 7.93
N ARG A 89 1.80 -14.85 7.06
CA ARG A 89 2.72 -13.73 7.26
C ARG A 89 1.96 -12.47 7.62
N GLY A 90 2.68 -11.34 7.74
CA GLY A 90 2.11 -10.07 8.13
C GLY A 90 0.96 -9.59 7.25
N MET A 91 -0.02 -8.95 7.86
CA MET A 91 -1.18 -8.42 7.18
C MET A 91 -1.54 -7.03 7.70
N LEU A 92 -1.90 -6.14 6.80
CA LEU A 92 -2.42 -4.81 7.08
C LEU A 92 -3.81 -4.66 6.49
N THR A 93 -4.73 -4.04 7.23
CA THR A 93 -6.02 -3.56 6.69
C THR A 93 -6.00 -2.04 6.59
N ASP A 94 -6.44 -1.50 5.45
CA ASP A 94 -6.63 -0.04 5.31
C ASP A 94 -7.82 0.46 6.14
N SER A 95 -7.96 1.78 6.26
CA SER A 95 -9.06 2.41 7.01
C SER A 95 -10.44 2.22 6.36
N GLY A 96 -10.48 1.97 5.05
CA GLY A 96 -11.69 2.05 4.23
C GLY A 96 -12.05 3.47 3.79
N GLY A 97 -11.42 4.51 4.33
CA GLY A 97 -11.70 5.92 4.04
C GLY A 97 -11.60 6.24 2.55
N PHE A 98 -10.46 5.96 1.93
CA PHE A 98 -10.24 6.24 0.51
C PHE A 98 -11.31 5.61 -0.41
N GLN A 99 -11.72 4.36 -0.16
CA GLN A 99 -12.72 3.66 -0.98
C GLN A 99 -14.10 4.28 -0.81
N VAL A 100 -14.47 4.69 0.39
CA VAL A 100 -15.71 5.46 0.63
C VAL A 100 -15.70 6.77 -0.16
N PHE A 101 -14.53 7.45 -0.22
CA PHE A 101 -14.38 8.70 -0.96
C PHE A 101 -14.33 8.51 -2.48
N SER A 102 -13.72 7.43 -2.98
CA SER A 102 -13.53 7.20 -4.41
C SER A 102 -14.67 6.43 -5.09
N LEU A 103 -15.33 5.52 -4.37
CA LEU A 103 -16.36 4.62 -4.89
C LEU A 103 -17.78 4.97 -4.43
N GLY A 104 -17.90 5.73 -3.35
CA GLY A 104 -19.20 6.09 -2.77
C GLY A 104 -19.92 7.15 -3.59
N ALA A 105 -20.82 6.74 -4.49
CA ALA A 105 -21.82 7.66 -5.04
C ALA A 105 -22.68 8.23 -3.88
N MET A 106 -22.91 9.56 -3.87
CA MET A 106 -23.72 10.22 -2.83
C MET A 106 -23.24 9.95 -1.39
N ARG A 107 -22.01 10.34 -1.08
CA ARG A 107 -21.52 10.35 0.30
C ARG A 107 -21.90 11.61 1.05
N LYS A 108 -22.18 11.47 2.32
CA LYS A 108 -22.37 12.58 3.26
C LYS A 108 -21.42 12.41 4.43
N ILE A 109 -20.56 13.39 4.63
CA ILE A 109 -19.55 13.42 5.69
C ILE A 109 -20.02 14.38 6.76
N ASN A 110 -19.91 13.98 8.01
CA ASN A 110 -20.08 14.81 9.18
C ASN A 110 -19.08 14.40 10.28
N GLU A 111 -19.18 14.97 11.46
CA GLU A 111 -18.26 14.66 12.56
C GLU A 111 -18.41 13.24 13.08
N GLU A 112 -19.60 12.65 13.01
CA GLU A 112 -19.89 11.29 13.45
C GLU A 112 -19.25 10.26 12.55
N GLY A 113 -19.16 10.52 11.23
CA GLY A 113 -18.65 9.58 10.24
C GLY A 113 -19.16 9.85 8.82
N VAL A 114 -19.20 8.81 8.00
CA VAL A 114 -19.57 8.90 6.59
C VAL A 114 -20.73 7.98 6.27
N THR A 115 -21.83 8.56 5.76
CA THR A 115 -22.91 7.81 5.13
C THR A 115 -22.67 7.71 3.63
N PHE A 116 -22.80 6.52 3.06
CA PHE A 116 -22.59 6.28 1.64
C PHE A 116 -23.53 5.18 1.12
N ARG A 117 -23.57 4.99 -0.20
CA ARG A 117 -24.27 3.86 -0.81
C ARG A 117 -23.26 2.78 -1.24
N SER A 118 -23.59 1.53 -0.90
CA SER A 118 -22.84 0.36 -1.34
C SER A 118 -22.80 0.30 -2.88
N HIS A 119 -21.61 0.12 -3.45
CA HIS A 119 -21.44 -0.07 -4.90
C HIS A 119 -21.92 -1.46 -5.37
N ILE A 120 -22.24 -2.36 -4.45
CA ILE A 120 -22.68 -3.73 -4.77
C ILE A 120 -24.19 -3.77 -5.03
N ASP A 121 -24.97 -3.17 -4.15
CA ASP A 121 -26.44 -3.29 -4.13
C ASP A 121 -27.18 -1.96 -3.91
N GLY A 122 -26.44 -0.84 -3.78
CA GLY A 122 -26.99 0.49 -3.55
C GLY A 122 -27.54 0.72 -2.14
N SER A 123 -27.42 -0.23 -1.21
CA SER A 123 -27.86 -0.09 0.17
C SER A 123 -27.15 1.05 0.88
N ARG A 124 -27.87 1.73 1.80
CA ARG A 124 -27.28 2.80 2.61
C ARG A 124 -26.42 2.19 3.70
N GLN A 125 -25.18 2.64 3.78
CA GLN A 125 -24.18 2.23 4.76
C GLN A 125 -23.67 3.43 5.55
N PHE A 126 -23.14 3.15 6.74
CA PHE A 126 -22.51 4.16 7.59
C PHE A 126 -21.21 3.59 8.17
N LEU A 127 -20.14 4.38 8.12
CA LEU A 127 -18.88 4.13 8.80
C LEU A 127 -18.52 5.31 9.69
N SER A 128 -18.25 5.02 10.95
CA SER A 128 -17.61 5.93 11.90
C SER A 128 -16.20 5.44 12.23
N PRO A 129 -15.35 6.23 12.90
CA PRO A 129 -14.08 5.78 13.43
C PRO A 129 -14.19 4.49 14.25
N GLU A 130 -15.18 4.41 15.13
CA GLU A 130 -15.44 3.23 15.98
C GLU A 130 -15.82 2.00 15.16
N ILE A 131 -16.75 2.17 14.21
CA ILE A 131 -17.20 1.06 13.34
C ILE A 131 -16.04 0.56 12.47
N ALA A 132 -15.26 1.48 11.86
CA ALA A 132 -14.12 1.12 11.03
C ALA A 132 -13.04 0.36 11.84
N THR A 133 -12.81 0.77 13.08
CA THR A 133 -11.92 0.07 14.02
C THR A 133 -12.44 -1.32 14.37
N GLN A 134 -13.71 -1.43 14.76
CA GLN A 134 -14.35 -2.73 15.09
C GLN A 134 -14.35 -3.70 13.90
N VAL A 135 -14.57 -3.18 12.68
CA VAL A 135 -14.46 -3.99 11.45
C VAL A 135 -13.04 -4.55 11.30
N GLN A 136 -12.00 -3.71 11.46
CA GLN A 136 -10.61 -4.14 11.34
C GLN A 136 -10.20 -5.11 12.47
N GLU A 137 -10.69 -4.92 13.68
CA GLU A 137 -10.50 -5.89 14.78
C GLU A 137 -11.14 -7.25 14.44
N ALA A 138 -12.34 -7.25 13.85
CA ALA A 138 -13.01 -8.47 13.41
C ALA A 138 -12.26 -9.17 12.25
N LEU A 139 -11.67 -8.38 11.34
CA LEU A 139 -10.82 -8.88 10.26
C LEU A 139 -9.50 -9.47 10.81
N GLY A 140 -8.93 -8.91 11.87
CA GLY A 140 -7.81 -9.49 12.59
C GLY A 140 -6.47 -9.46 11.87
N ALA A 141 -6.19 -8.40 11.11
CA ALA A 141 -4.86 -8.13 10.57
C ALA A 141 -3.90 -7.67 11.71
N ASP A 142 -2.58 -7.77 11.49
CA ASP A 142 -1.58 -7.28 12.47
C ASP A 142 -1.63 -5.75 12.62
N ILE A 143 -1.86 -5.06 11.51
CA ILE A 143 -1.91 -3.60 11.43
C ILE A 143 -3.29 -3.17 10.95
N ALA A 144 -3.93 -2.31 11.74
CA ALA A 144 -5.12 -1.56 11.35
C ALA A 144 -4.77 -0.09 11.12
N MET A 145 -5.49 0.58 10.21
CA MET A 145 -5.31 2.01 9.94
C MET A 145 -6.44 2.83 10.59
N ALA A 146 -6.11 3.96 11.19
CA ALA A 146 -7.12 4.89 11.70
C ALA A 146 -8.02 5.40 10.57
N PHE A 147 -9.31 5.55 10.84
CA PHE A 147 -10.26 6.06 9.86
C PHE A 147 -9.98 7.53 9.54
N ASP A 148 -9.85 7.86 8.26
CA ASP A 148 -9.43 9.17 7.78
C ASP A 148 -10.35 9.71 6.68
N GLU A 149 -10.28 11.01 6.45
CA GLU A 149 -10.88 11.65 5.29
C GLU A 149 -9.79 11.96 4.25
N CYS A 150 -9.84 11.27 3.10
CA CYS A 150 -8.91 11.54 2.01
C CYS A 150 -9.29 12.83 1.28
N ILE A 151 -8.42 13.85 1.35
CA ILE A 151 -8.61 15.13 0.71
C ILE A 151 -8.38 14.98 -0.80
N PRO A 152 -9.32 15.42 -1.68
CA PRO A 152 -9.13 15.39 -3.12
C PRO A 152 -8.05 16.39 -3.57
N TYR A 153 -7.55 16.21 -4.79
CA TYR A 153 -6.69 17.18 -5.45
C TYR A 153 -7.37 17.72 -6.73
N PRO A 154 -7.38 19.05 -6.95
CA PRO A 154 -7.02 20.10 -6.00
C PRO A 154 -8.08 20.29 -4.91
N ALA A 155 -7.69 20.85 -3.76
CA ALA A 155 -8.59 21.27 -2.69
C ALA A 155 -8.18 22.67 -2.21
N ASP A 156 -9.14 23.49 -1.81
CA ASP A 156 -8.84 24.76 -1.15
C ASP A 156 -8.32 24.56 0.29
N TYR A 157 -7.65 25.58 0.80
CA TYR A 157 -7.00 25.53 2.11
C TYR A 157 -7.99 25.30 3.26
N ASP A 158 -9.13 26.00 3.24
CA ASP A 158 -10.10 25.94 4.34
C ASP A 158 -10.75 24.55 4.44
N TYR A 159 -11.11 23.96 3.30
CA TYR A 159 -11.60 22.59 3.26
C TYR A 159 -10.52 21.60 3.72
N ALA A 160 -9.29 21.74 3.20
CA ALA A 160 -8.17 20.87 3.58
C ALA A 160 -7.89 20.95 5.09
N LYS A 161 -7.95 22.14 5.69
CA LYS A 161 -7.79 22.36 7.13
C LYS A 161 -8.90 21.67 7.93
N GLN A 162 -10.17 21.90 7.60
CA GLN A 162 -11.31 21.27 8.28
C GLN A 162 -11.26 19.73 8.20
N SER A 163 -10.92 19.20 7.03
CA SER A 163 -10.77 17.76 6.80
C SER A 163 -9.62 17.17 7.63
N THR A 164 -8.48 17.86 7.68
CA THR A 164 -7.31 17.44 8.47
C THR A 164 -7.62 17.45 9.97
N GLU A 165 -8.25 18.49 10.47
CA GLU A 165 -8.68 18.55 11.87
C GLU A 165 -9.70 17.47 12.22
N ARG A 166 -10.65 17.16 11.33
CA ARG A 166 -11.60 16.05 11.49
C ARG A 166 -10.89 14.71 11.54
N THR A 167 -9.97 14.45 10.62
CA THR A 167 -9.15 13.24 10.61
C THR A 167 -8.38 13.06 11.91
N THR A 168 -7.82 14.14 12.47
CA THR A 168 -7.15 14.12 13.77
C THR A 168 -8.10 13.72 14.92
N ARG A 169 -9.31 14.27 14.96
CA ARG A 169 -10.32 13.88 15.96
C ARG A 169 -10.78 12.44 15.78
N TRP A 170 -10.95 11.99 14.53
CA TRP A 170 -11.28 10.60 14.20
C TRP A 170 -10.18 9.62 14.59
N ALA A 171 -8.90 9.99 14.41
CA ALA A 171 -7.77 9.18 14.84
C ALA A 171 -7.80 8.92 16.36
N LYS A 172 -8.11 9.94 17.17
CA LYS A 172 -8.29 9.78 18.61
C LYS A 172 -9.44 8.83 18.96
N ARG A 173 -10.59 8.97 18.30
CA ARG A 173 -11.74 8.07 18.47
C ARG A 173 -11.41 6.61 18.08
N CYS A 174 -10.59 6.40 17.03
CA CYS A 174 -10.11 5.08 16.66
C CYS A 174 -9.24 4.47 17.77
N LEU A 175 -8.33 5.26 18.37
CA LEU A 175 -7.50 4.78 19.50
C LEU A 175 -8.35 4.40 20.71
N GLU A 176 -9.36 5.21 21.05
CA GLU A 176 -10.27 4.94 22.16
C GLU A 176 -11.15 3.70 21.93
N ALA A 177 -11.47 3.40 20.66
CA ALA A 177 -12.27 2.25 20.28
C ALA A 177 -11.47 0.95 20.09
N HIS A 178 -10.14 1.05 19.89
CA HIS A 178 -9.28 -0.09 19.62
C HIS A 178 -8.95 -0.84 20.90
N THR A 179 -9.36 -2.12 20.98
CA THR A 179 -9.21 -2.96 22.16
C THR A 179 -8.39 -4.23 21.93
N ARG A 180 -8.11 -4.56 20.66
CA ARG A 180 -7.46 -5.81 20.29
C ARG A 180 -5.95 -5.79 20.57
N GLU A 181 -5.49 -6.67 21.50
CA GLU A 181 -4.10 -6.68 21.99
C GLU A 181 -3.07 -7.21 20.98
N ASP A 182 -3.47 -8.12 20.07
CA ASP A 182 -2.61 -8.71 19.03
C ASP A 182 -2.66 -7.95 17.69
N GLN A 183 -3.18 -6.72 17.71
CA GLN A 183 -3.23 -5.81 16.57
C GLN A 183 -2.71 -4.43 17.00
N SER A 184 -2.11 -3.69 16.10
CA SER A 184 -1.72 -2.29 16.36
C SER A 184 -2.35 -1.35 15.36
N LEU A 185 -2.74 -0.16 15.86
CA LEU A 185 -3.30 0.91 15.04
C LEU A 185 -2.20 1.85 14.55
N PHE A 186 -2.22 2.19 13.26
CA PHE A 186 -1.41 3.24 12.65
C PHE A 186 -2.26 4.48 12.40
N GLY A 187 -1.72 5.66 12.73
CA GLY A 187 -2.33 6.95 12.40
C GLY A 187 -2.12 7.29 10.93
N ILE A 188 -2.99 8.11 10.32
CA ILE A 188 -2.84 8.58 8.95
C ILE A 188 -2.68 10.08 8.93
N VAL A 189 -1.50 10.57 8.50
CA VAL A 189 -1.22 11.99 8.29
C VAL A 189 -1.95 12.46 7.03
N GLN A 190 -2.78 13.47 7.17
CA GLN A 190 -3.45 14.19 6.09
C GLN A 190 -2.95 15.64 6.02
N GLY A 191 -3.50 16.49 5.18
CA GLY A 191 -3.14 17.91 5.04
C GLY A 191 -3.14 18.41 3.60
N GLY A 192 -3.57 17.57 2.64
CA GLY A 192 -3.53 17.90 1.22
C GLY A 192 -2.12 18.26 0.75
N MET A 193 -2.02 19.34 -0.05
CA MET A 193 -0.75 19.85 -0.55
C MET A 193 -0.24 21.05 0.27
N TYR A 194 -0.63 21.15 1.55
CA TYR A 194 -0.29 22.27 2.44
C TYR A 194 0.66 21.82 3.54
N LYS A 195 1.89 22.30 3.52
CA LYS A 195 2.99 21.89 4.42
C LYS A 195 2.67 22.13 5.90
N ASP A 196 2.07 23.27 6.22
CA ASP A 196 1.63 23.60 7.57
C ASP A 196 0.55 22.66 8.11
N LEU A 197 -0.39 22.25 7.25
CA LEU A 197 -1.41 21.27 7.62
C LEU A 197 -0.82 19.85 7.78
N ARG A 198 0.14 19.47 6.95
CA ARG A 198 0.91 18.21 7.08
C ARG A 198 1.66 18.16 8.42
N LYS A 199 2.36 19.24 8.75
CA LYS A 199 3.03 19.39 10.03
C LYS A 199 2.05 19.29 11.20
N MET A 200 0.97 20.07 11.17
CA MET A 200 -0.08 20.05 12.20
C MET A 200 -0.64 18.63 12.41
N SER A 201 -0.95 17.93 11.32
CA SER A 201 -1.45 16.55 11.38
C SER A 201 -0.42 15.59 11.98
N ALA A 202 0.84 15.65 11.51
CA ALA A 202 1.91 14.79 12.01
C ALA A 202 2.17 15.03 13.50
N ASP A 203 2.31 16.28 13.94
CA ASP A 203 2.52 16.63 15.35
C ASP A 203 1.38 16.07 16.23
N SER A 204 0.13 16.35 15.85
CA SER A 204 -1.05 15.89 16.60
C SER A 204 -1.13 14.37 16.71
N LEU A 205 -0.76 13.63 15.66
CA LEU A 205 -0.80 12.17 15.66
C LEU A 205 0.39 11.58 16.45
N THR A 206 1.56 12.20 16.42
CA THR A 206 2.72 11.74 17.18
C THR A 206 2.50 11.89 18.69
N ASP A 207 1.76 12.89 19.13
CA ASP A 207 1.36 13.06 20.53
C ASP A 207 0.40 11.96 21.02
N MET A 208 -0.29 11.25 20.12
CA MET A 208 -1.20 10.16 20.44
C MET A 208 -0.51 8.78 20.52
N ASP A 209 0.77 8.68 20.21
CA ASP A 209 1.60 7.46 20.26
C ASP A 209 1.03 6.27 19.48
N PHE A 210 0.75 6.44 18.20
CA PHE A 210 0.44 5.31 17.31
C PHE A 210 1.65 4.38 17.11
N ALA A 211 1.40 3.10 16.77
CA ALA A 211 2.45 2.12 16.51
C ALA A 211 3.28 2.44 15.24
N GLY A 212 2.69 3.18 14.31
CA GLY A 212 3.30 3.65 13.08
C GLY A 212 2.42 4.70 12.40
N TYR A 213 2.86 5.25 11.27
CA TYR A 213 2.19 6.36 10.60
C TYR A 213 2.05 6.11 9.10
N GLY A 214 0.81 6.15 8.62
CA GLY A 214 0.48 6.27 7.21
C GLY A 214 0.60 7.73 6.74
N ILE A 215 1.03 7.92 5.51
CA ILE A 215 1.04 9.21 4.81
C ILE A 215 -0.02 9.10 3.73
N GLY A 216 -1.19 9.66 3.99
CA GLY A 216 -2.35 9.61 3.12
C GLY A 216 -2.51 10.87 2.26
N GLY A 217 -3.47 10.83 1.31
CA GLY A 217 -3.83 11.98 0.47
C GLY A 217 -2.73 12.43 -0.50
N LEU A 218 -1.81 11.53 -0.86
CA LEU A 218 -0.83 11.70 -1.93
C LEU A 218 -1.11 10.72 -3.07
N SER A 219 -0.61 11.00 -4.28
CA SER A 219 -0.92 10.25 -5.52
C SER A 219 -2.42 10.24 -5.85
N VAL A 220 -3.08 11.37 -5.62
CA VAL A 220 -4.52 11.60 -5.87
C VAL A 220 -4.78 12.49 -7.08
N GLY A 221 -3.75 12.73 -7.92
CA GLY A 221 -3.82 13.51 -9.16
C GLY A 221 -2.83 14.67 -9.25
N GLU A 222 -2.08 14.96 -8.20
CA GLU A 222 -1.03 15.96 -8.19
C GLU A 222 0.20 15.54 -9.04
N PRO A 223 0.99 16.51 -9.55
CA PRO A 223 2.25 16.22 -10.22
C PRO A 223 3.27 15.55 -9.26
N LYS A 224 4.04 14.58 -9.75
CA LYS A 224 5.06 13.88 -8.95
C LYS A 224 6.01 14.81 -8.18
N PRO A 225 6.57 15.90 -8.75
CA PRO A 225 7.43 16.80 -8.00
C PRO A 225 6.75 17.42 -6.76
N MET A 226 5.47 17.76 -6.86
CA MET A 226 4.68 18.26 -5.74
C MET A 226 4.46 17.17 -4.69
N MET A 227 4.14 15.94 -5.11
CA MET A 227 4.02 14.80 -4.21
C MET A 227 5.31 14.57 -3.42
N TYR A 228 6.48 14.62 -4.07
CA TYR A 228 7.76 14.42 -3.39
C TYR A 228 8.11 15.56 -2.43
N ASP A 229 7.81 16.81 -2.79
CA ASP A 229 8.02 17.96 -1.90
C ASP A 229 7.18 17.86 -0.61
N ILE A 230 5.90 17.52 -0.76
CA ILE A 230 4.99 17.32 0.38
C ILE A 230 5.36 16.07 1.20
N LEU A 231 5.80 14.99 0.54
CA LEU A 231 6.26 13.78 1.22
C LEU A 231 7.50 14.06 2.07
N GLY A 232 8.49 14.77 1.52
CA GLY A 232 9.71 15.15 2.23
C GLY A 232 9.43 16.05 3.43
N GLU A 233 8.50 17.01 3.28
CA GLU A 233 8.01 17.81 4.41
C GLU A 233 7.34 16.95 5.49
N THR A 234 6.50 16.00 5.09
CA THR A 234 5.76 15.16 6.05
C THR A 234 6.68 14.24 6.85
N THR A 235 7.64 13.58 6.18
CA THR A 235 8.48 12.55 6.83
C THR A 235 9.39 13.10 7.90
N GLN A 236 9.83 14.36 7.80
CA GLN A 236 10.70 14.99 8.82
C GLN A 236 10.00 15.22 10.17
N HIS A 237 8.66 15.26 10.18
CA HIS A 237 7.85 15.41 11.41
C HIS A 237 7.47 14.06 12.04
N LEU A 238 7.83 12.94 11.44
CA LEU A 238 7.51 11.60 11.95
C LEU A 238 8.68 10.99 12.73
N PRO A 239 8.40 10.31 13.86
CA PRO A 239 9.43 9.69 14.68
C PRO A 239 10.29 8.69 13.92
N LYS A 240 11.59 8.63 14.25
CA LYS A 240 12.53 7.69 13.61
C LYS A 240 12.31 6.24 14.03
N ASN A 241 11.83 6.01 15.23
CA ASN A 241 11.57 4.69 15.80
C ASN A 241 10.17 4.14 15.48
N LYS A 242 9.48 4.73 14.51
CA LYS A 242 8.17 4.28 14.02
C LYS A 242 8.21 4.04 12.52
N ALA A 243 7.46 3.05 12.04
CA ALA A 243 7.31 2.77 10.62
C ALA A 243 6.54 3.88 9.89
N ARG A 244 6.96 4.23 8.68
CA ARG A 244 6.36 5.24 7.81
C ARG A 244 5.83 4.59 6.55
N TYR A 245 4.56 4.69 6.30
CA TYR A 245 3.85 4.02 5.23
C TYR A 245 3.25 5.02 4.25
N LEU A 246 3.77 5.09 3.01
CA LEU A 246 3.19 5.89 1.92
C LEU A 246 2.09 5.08 1.23
N MET A 247 0.85 5.52 1.39
CA MET A 247 -0.33 4.77 0.98
C MET A 247 -0.62 4.90 -0.51
N GLY A 248 -0.92 3.78 -1.17
CA GLY A 248 -1.40 3.74 -2.54
C GLY A 248 -0.37 4.02 -3.64
N VAL A 249 0.92 4.06 -3.32
CA VAL A 249 2.02 4.40 -4.23
C VAL A 249 2.85 3.16 -4.56
N GLY A 250 3.01 2.84 -5.88
CA GLY A 250 3.66 1.59 -6.28
C GLY A 250 4.20 1.56 -7.70
N THR A 251 4.62 2.70 -8.28
CA THR A 251 5.52 2.69 -9.42
C THR A 251 6.98 2.68 -8.94
N ALA A 252 7.88 2.08 -9.71
CA ALA A 252 9.27 1.87 -9.29
C ALA A 252 9.98 3.18 -8.92
N ASP A 253 9.81 4.22 -9.72
CA ASP A 253 10.36 5.55 -9.46
C ASP A 253 9.80 6.18 -8.17
N CYS A 254 8.49 6.06 -7.94
CA CYS A 254 7.86 6.60 -6.73
C CYS A 254 8.29 5.83 -5.47
N ILE A 255 8.52 4.52 -5.56
CA ILE A 255 9.07 3.74 -4.45
C ILE A 255 10.49 4.20 -4.13
N ILE A 256 11.36 4.33 -5.15
CA ILE A 256 12.74 4.76 -4.96
C ILE A 256 12.81 6.17 -4.36
N GLU A 257 12.01 7.11 -4.88
CA GLU A 257 11.95 8.47 -4.33
C GLU A 257 11.33 8.51 -2.94
N GLY A 258 10.30 7.72 -2.68
CA GLY A 258 9.70 7.60 -1.35
C GLY A 258 10.70 7.08 -0.32
N VAL A 259 11.48 6.05 -0.67
CA VAL A 259 12.59 5.55 0.18
C VAL A 259 13.64 6.62 0.40
N ASN A 260 14.03 7.35 -0.66
CA ASN A 260 14.96 8.48 -0.55
C ASN A 260 14.51 9.53 0.47
N LEU A 261 13.20 9.69 0.63
CA LEU A 261 12.57 10.63 1.56
C LEU A 261 12.18 9.99 2.91
N GLY A 262 12.61 8.76 3.18
CA GLY A 262 12.49 8.11 4.49
C GLY A 262 11.23 7.28 4.71
N VAL A 263 10.59 6.77 3.64
CA VAL A 263 9.45 5.86 3.70
C VAL A 263 9.91 4.41 3.82
N ASP A 264 9.19 3.61 4.61
CA ASP A 264 9.49 2.20 4.89
C ASP A 264 8.55 1.22 4.19
N MET A 265 7.28 1.60 3.97
CA MET A 265 6.23 0.70 3.51
C MET A 265 5.44 1.33 2.35
N PHE A 266 5.09 0.51 1.37
CA PHE A 266 4.34 0.90 0.17
C PHE A 266 3.32 -0.15 -0.18
N ASP A 267 2.19 0.27 -0.75
CA ASP A 267 1.21 -0.59 -1.41
C ASP A 267 0.72 0.05 -2.69
N CYS A 268 0.24 -0.74 -3.61
CA CYS A 268 -0.54 -0.24 -4.74
C CYS A 268 -1.28 -1.37 -5.46
N VAL A 269 -2.49 -1.09 -5.93
CA VAL A 269 -3.24 -2.01 -6.82
C VAL A 269 -2.73 -1.98 -8.26
N PHE A 270 -1.90 -0.98 -8.61
CA PHE A 270 -1.43 -0.76 -9.98
C PHE A 270 -0.75 -1.99 -10.60
N PRO A 271 0.23 -2.66 -9.94
CA PRO A 271 0.93 -3.80 -10.54
C PRO A 271 0.00 -4.92 -10.98
N THR A 272 -0.94 -5.30 -10.12
CA THR A 272 -1.92 -6.36 -10.44
C THR A 272 -3.00 -5.89 -11.41
N ARG A 273 -3.37 -4.59 -11.36
CA ARG A 273 -4.35 -4.01 -12.28
C ARG A 273 -3.82 -3.98 -13.71
N VAL A 274 -2.61 -3.45 -13.92
CA VAL A 274 -2.02 -3.35 -15.27
C VAL A 274 -1.64 -4.73 -15.82
N ALA A 275 -1.23 -5.67 -14.97
CA ALA A 275 -0.99 -7.06 -15.34
C ALA A 275 -2.22 -7.68 -16.02
N ARG A 276 -3.40 -7.54 -15.41
CA ARG A 276 -4.66 -8.05 -15.97
C ARG A 276 -5.08 -7.36 -17.28
N ASN A 277 -4.51 -6.19 -17.57
CA ASN A 277 -4.71 -5.47 -18.83
C ASN A 277 -3.60 -5.74 -19.88
N GLY A 278 -2.67 -6.66 -19.58
CA GLY A 278 -1.61 -7.07 -20.49
C GLY A 278 -0.37 -6.17 -20.49
N THR A 279 -0.13 -5.46 -19.37
CA THR A 279 1.07 -4.63 -19.19
C THR A 279 1.99 -5.22 -18.13
N ALA A 280 3.24 -5.50 -18.51
CA ALA A 280 4.32 -5.87 -17.63
C ALA A 280 5.11 -4.63 -17.17
N MET A 281 5.57 -4.66 -15.92
CA MET A 281 6.52 -3.70 -15.37
C MET A 281 7.95 -4.22 -15.61
N VAL A 282 8.81 -3.38 -16.13
CA VAL A 282 10.22 -3.71 -16.40
C VAL A 282 11.11 -2.56 -15.90
N PRO A 283 12.42 -2.79 -15.69
CA PRO A 283 13.32 -1.74 -15.18
C PRO A 283 13.33 -0.45 -16.01
N GLU A 284 13.09 -0.56 -17.31
CA GLU A 284 13.03 0.57 -18.22
C GLU A 284 11.64 1.26 -18.26
N GLY A 285 10.61 0.72 -17.57
CA GLY A 285 9.25 1.28 -17.53
C GLY A 285 8.16 0.24 -17.72
N ARG A 286 7.46 0.23 -18.86
CA ARG A 286 6.31 -0.64 -19.14
C ARG A 286 6.41 -1.34 -20.48
N LEU A 287 5.99 -2.61 -20.52
CA LEU A 287 5.89 -3.40 -21.73
C LEU A 287 4.45 -3.89 -21.91
N VAL A 288 3.77 -3.43 -22.96
CA VAL A 288 2.41 -3.89 -23.29
C VAL A 288 2.50 -5.15 -24.14
N VAL A 289 2.41 -6.32 -23.50
CA VAL A 289 2.63 -7.63 -24.15
C VAL A 289 1.64 -7.93 -25.26
N ARG A 290 0.46 -7.30 -25.25
CA ARG A 290 -0.59 -7.45 -26.27
C ARG A 290 -0.22 -6.86 -27.63
N ASN A 291 0.82 -6.02 -27.72
CA ASN A 291 1.27 -5.39 -28.95
C ASN A 291 1.74 -6.42 -29.99
N LYS A 292 1.50 -6.12 -31.27
CA LYS A 292 1.84 -7.01 -32.39
C LYS A 292 3.34 -7.31 -32.47
N THR A 293 4.18 -6.38 -32.05
CA THR A 293 5.63 -6.51 -32.03
C THR A 293 6.14 -7.72 -31.22
N TYR A 294 5.32 -8.25 -30.30
CA TYR A 294 5.68 -9.43 -29.47
C TYR A 294 5.08 -10.74 -30.00
N ALA A 295 4.50 -10.76 -31.20
CA ALA A 295 3.86 -11.95 -31.77
C ALA A 295 4.84 -13.12 -31.97
N GLU A 296 6.08 -12.80 -32.34
CA GLU A 296 7.17 -13.75 -32.58
C GLU A 296 8.38 -13.47 -31.67
N ASP A 297 8.18 -12.80 -30.54
CA ASP A 297 9.24 -12.53 -29.56
C ASP A 297 9.29 -13.68 -28.53
N PHE A 298 10.23 -14.60 -28.72
CA PHE A 298 10.41 -15.79 -27.87
C PHE A 298 11.27 -15.53 -26.63
N ARG A 299 11.70 -14.29 -26.39
CA ARG A 299 12.39 -13.88 -25.16
C ARG A 299 11.42 -13.77 -23.99
N PRO A 300 11.89 -13.89 -22.72
CA PRO A 300 11.06 -13.61 -21.54
C PRO A 300 10.64 -12.13 -21.47
N ILE A 301 9.76 -11.81 -20.54
CA ILE A 301 9.37 -10.39 -20.27
C ILE A 301 10.62 -9.55 -19.95
N ASP A 302 11.46 -10.02 -19.05
CA ASP A 302 12.78 -9.44 -18.75
C ASP A 302 13.79 -10.58 -18.54
N GLU A 303 14.90 -10.54 -19.27
CA GLU A 303 15.96 -11.56 -19.24
C GLU A 303 16.71 -11.60 -17.90
N ARG A 304 16.69 -10.51 -17.15
CA ARG A 304 17.32 -10.40 -15.82
C ARG A 304 16.39 -10.83 -14.68
N CYS A 305 15.11 -11.06 -14.98
CA CYS A 305 14.10 -11.34 -13.99
C CYS A 305 14.06 -12.82 -13.60
N GLY A 306 14.21 -13.14 -12.32
CA GLY A 306 14.17 -14.50 -11.79
C GLY A 306 12.77 -15.05 -11.49
N CYS A 307 11.67 -14.36 -11.85
CA CYS A 307 10.32 -14.82 -11.52
C CYS A 307 9.92 -16.09 -12.31
N TYR A 308 8.91 -16.80 -11.80
CA TYR A 308 8.36 -17.98 -12.46
C TYR A 308 7.99 -17.72 -13.92
N THR A 309 7.36 -16.59 -14.22
CA THR A 309 6.94 -16.23 -15.58
C THR A 309 8.12 -16.10 -16.52
N CYS A 310 9.16 -15.32 -16.16
CA CYS A 310 10.31 -15.07 -17.03
C CYS A 310 11.19 -16.32 -17.23
N ARG A 311 11.27 -17.22 -16.24
CA ARG A 311 12.03 -18.46 -16.35
C ARG A 311 11.38 -19.51 -17.27
N ASN A 312 10.06 -19.42 -17.50
CA ASN A 312 9.33 -20.49 -18.16
C ASN A 312 8.59 -20.09 -19.43
N PHE A 313 8.30 -18.77 -19.65
CA PHE A 313 7.40 -18.34 -20.72
C PHE A 313 7.95 -17.16 -21.50
N SER A 314 7.71 -17.19 -22.82
CA SER A 314 8.07 -16.10 -23.72
C SER A 314 6.97 -15.05 -23.83
N ARG A 315 7.35 -13.84 -24.29
CA ARG A 315 6.42 -12.74 -24.64
C ARG A 315 5.38 -13.20 -25.66
N ALA A 316 5.80 -13.96 -26.68
CA ALA A 316 4.93 -14.50 -27.72
C ALA A 316 3.82 -15.39 -27.13
N TYR A 317 4.20 -16.32 -26.22
CA TYR A 317 3.24 -17.20 -25.57
C TYR A 317 2.26 -16.43 -24.69
N ILE A 318 2.76 -15.53 -23.83
CA ILE A 318 1.92 -14.70 -22.94
C ILE A 318 0.97 -13.85 -23.79
N ARG A 319 1.46 -13.25 -24.90
CA ARG A 319 0.62 -12.51 -25.85
C ARG A 319 -0.46 -13.39 -26.46
N HIS A 320 -0.13 -14.62 -26.87
CA HIS A 320 -1.11 -15.58 -27.38
C HIS A 320 -2.22 -15.82 -26.36
N LEU A 321 -1.87 -16.11 -25.09
CA LEU A 321 -2.84 -16.31 -24.03
C LEU A 321 -3.77 -15.10 -23.82
N PHE A 322 -3.25 -13.87 -23.88
CA PHE A 322 -4.08 -12.66 -23.83
C PHE A 322 -5.03 -12.52 -25.02
N LYS A 323 -4.60 -12.96 -26.22
CA LYS A 323 -5.46 -12.95 -27.41
C LYS A 323 -6.52 -14.04 -27.39
N ALA A 324 -6.22 -15.15 -26.77
CA ALA A 324 -7.13 -16.26 -26.54
C ALA A 324 -8.03 -16.08 -25.28
N GLU A 325 -7.87 -14.94 -24.56
CA GLU A 325 -8.59 -14.62 -23.34
C GLU A 325 -8.41 -15.66 -22.21
N GLU A 326 -7.26 -16.35 -22.22
CA GLU A 326 -6.92 -17.35 -21.21
C GLU A 326 -6.57 -16.68 -19.86
N LEU A 327 -7.19 -17.17 -18.78
CA LEU A 327 -6.98 -16.63 -17.43
C LEU A 327 -5.54 -16.77 -16.95
N PHE A 328 -4.80 -17.76 -17.47
CA PHE A 328 -3.40 -17.98 -17.14
C PHE A 328 -2.50 -16.81 -17.53
N ALA A 329 -2.85 -16.05 -18.59
CA ALA A 329 -2.17 -14.81 -18.95
C ALA A 329 -2.16 -13.79 -17.81
N LEU A 330 -3.32 -13.62 -17.16
CA LEU A 330 -3.49 -12.66 -16.06
C LEU A 330 -2.62 -13.04 -14.86
N ARG A 331 -2.56 -14.36 -14.55
CA ARG A 331 -1.74 -14.91 -13.47
C ARG A 331 -0.25 -14.71 -13.76
N LEU A 332 0.23 -15.07 -14.95
CA LEU A 332 1.63 -14.93 -15.34
C LEU A 332 2.14 -13.49 -15.23
N LEU A 333 1.38 -12.50 -15.74
CA LEU A 333 1.79 -11.10 -15.61
C LEU A 333 1.66 -10.57 -14.19
N THR A 334 0.69 -11.06 -13.40
CA THR A 334 0.58 -10.68 -11.99
C THR A 334 1.78 -11.17 -11.19
N ILE A 335 2.22 -12.43 -11.39
CA ILE A 335 3.44 -12.98 -10.80
C ILE A 335 4.64 -12.10 -11.16
N HIS A 336 4.80 -11.78 -12.45
CA HIS A 336 5.93 -10.97 -12.90
C HIS A 336 5.95 -9.58 -12.26
N ASN A 337 4.84 -8.86 -12.30
CA ASN A 337 4.78 -7.48 -11.81
C ASN A 337 4.97 -7.39 -10.28
N LEU A 338 4.42 -8.34 -9.53
CA LEU A 338 4.63 -8.37 -8.08
C LEU A 338 6.06 -8.76 -7.73
N TYR A 339 6.60 -9.80 -8.39
CA TYR A 339 8.01 -10.18 -8.20
C TYR A 339 8.95 -9.01 -8.49
N PHE A 340 8.69 -8.27 -9.58
CA PHE A 340 9.47 -7.09 -9.94
C PHE A 340 9.55 -6.05 -8.81
N LEU A 341 8.42 -5.70 -8.16
CA LEU A 341 8.42 -4.74 -7.06
C LEU A 341 8.99 -5.29 -5.76
N LEU A 342 8.75 -6.57 -5.47
CA LEU A 342 9.32 -7.24 -4.30
C LEU A 342 10.85 -7.35 -4.41
N ASP A 343 11.35 -7.67 -5.60
CA ASP A 343 12.79 -7.71 -5.88
C ASP A 343 13.42 -6.32 -5.89
N LEU A 344 12.72 -5.30 -6.41
CA LEU A 344 13.16 -3.90 -6.30
C LEU A 344 13.34 -3.50 -4.84
N ALA A 345 12.37 -3.81 -3.97
CA ALA A 345 12.48 -3.53 -2.54
C ALA A 345 13.67 -4.26 -1.90
N ARG A 346 13.95 -5.51 -2.30
CA ARG A 346 15.14 -6.27 -1.85
C ARG A 346 16.44 -5.60 -2.30
N GLN A 347 16.54 -5.16 -3.55
CA GLN A 347 17.71 -4.44 -4.08
C GLN A 347 17.93 -3.10 -3.37
N ILE A 348 16.84 -2.37 -3.07
CA ILE A 348 16.88 -1.13 -2.28
C ILE A 348 17.45 -1.40 -0.88
N ARG A 349 16.95 -2.40 -0.16
CA ARG A 349 17.48 -2.78 1.16
C ARG A 349 18.97 -3.10 1.13
N GLN A 350 19.40 -3.87 0.13
CA GLN A 350 20.82 -4.18 -0.06
C GLN A 350 21.65 -2.91 -0.31
N ALA A 351 21.17 -2.01 -1.18
CA ALA A 351 21.86 -0.74 -1.45
C ALA A 351 21.97 0.15 -0.20
N ILE A 352 20.95 0.18 0.67
CA ILE A 352 21.01 0.90 1.95
C ILE A 352 22.00 0.23 2.90
N ALA A 353 21.98 -1.10 3.01
CA ALA A 353 22.90 -1.86 3.86
C ALA A 353 24.36 -1.59 3.49
N GLU A 354 24.66 -1.45 2.20
CA GLU A 354 25.99 -1.15 1.65
C GLU A 354 26.33 0.35 1.58
N ASP A 355 25.41 1.23 2.04
CA ASP A 355 25.53 2.72 1.99
C ASP A 355 25.74 3.29 0.58
N ARG A 356 25.21 2.61 -0.43
CA ARG A 356 25.28 3.00 -1.86
C ARG A 356 23.91 3.32 -2.47
N PHE A 357 22.92 3.59 -1.64
CA PHE A 357 21.57 3.87 -2.12
C PHE A 357 21.47 5.08 -3.07
N PRO A 358 22.19 6.21 -2.86
CA PRO A 358 22.16 7.33 -3.81
C PRO A 358 22.60 6.93 -5.22
N GLU A 359 23.67 6.15 -5.34
CA GLU A 359 24.18 5.65 -6.63
C GLU A 359 23.19 4.67 -7.28
N PHE A 360 22.57 3.79 -6.49
CA PHE A 360 21.52 2.90 -6.96
C PHE A 360 20.33 3.70 -7.52
N ARG A 361 19.87 4.72 -6.78
CA ARG A 361 18.78 5.61 -7.19
C ARG A 361 19.09 6.31 -8.50
N GLU A 362 20.24 6.93 -8.60
CA GLU A 362 20.67 7.67 -9.80
C GLU A 362 20.74 6.74 -11.02
N ALA A 363 21.40 5.60 -10.90
CA ALA A 363 21.53 4.62 -11.99
C ALA A 363 20.18 4.05 -12.44
N TYR A 364 19.27 3.80 -11.49
CA TYR A 364 17.94 3.28 -11.82
C TYR A 364 17.09 4.32 -12.56
N LEU A 365 17.01 5.54 -12.02
CA LEU A 365 16.17 6.60 -12.56
C LEU A 365 16.67 7.12 -13.92
N ALA A 366 17.98 7.10 -14.19
CA ALA A 366 18.55 7.46 -15.48
C ALA A 366 18.02 6.58 -16.64
N ASN A 367 17.65 5.33 -16.35
CA ASN A 367 17.16 4.36 -17.33
C ASN A 367 15.63 4.20 -17.34
N TYR A 368 14.94 4.73 -16.33
CA TYR A 368 13.48 4.55 -16.16
C TYR A 368 12.69 5.55 -17.01
N ARG A 369 11.79 5.02 -17.84
CA ARG A 369 10.91 5.78 -18.77
C ARG A 369 9.42 5.50 -18.48
N GLY A 370 9.06 5.43 -17.18
CA GLY A 370 7.74 5.00 -16.68
C GLY A 370 6.56 5.90 -16.93
#